data_09f5023fc8b91d3a05f6094677db9bec
#
_entry.id   09f5023fc8b91d3a05f6094677db9bec
#
_cell.length_a   1.000
_cell.length_b   1.000
_cell.length_c   1.000
_cell.angle_alpha   90.00
_cell.angle_beta   90.00
_cell.angle_gamma   90.00
#
_symmetry.space_group_name_H-M   'P 1'
#
loop_
_entity.id
_entity.type
_entity.pdbx_description
1 polymer ?
#
loop_
_entity_poly.entity_id
_entity_poly.type
_entity_poly.pdbx_seq_one_letter_code
_entity_poly.pdbx_strand_id
1 'polypeptide(L)'
;MTAPDVSEAFKMLSAFLSQDEHYLASSQAYGDRGIQGLNDALYLFLEHPDLGFVWMAYDDDGVAGICVICYAVSTSMGALVAKLDDVSVKADRRGEGIGTVLIKALKEQLTKESVTRIDVAVHLQNPEARAFYERLGFQPLNEERLACVIKTKEN
;
A
#
# COMPACT_ATOMS: atom_id res chain seq x y z
N MET A 1 7.78 -8.01 5.20
CA MET A 1 8.55 -8.61 4.07
C MET A 1 10.01 -8.72 4.45
N THR A 2 10.61 -9.84 4.18
CA THR A 2 12.05 -10.10 4.33
C THR A 2 12.63 -10.44 2.95
N ALA A 3 13.95 -10.58 2.83
CA ALA A 3 14.58 -10.88 1.54
C ALA A 3 14.01 -12.13 0.82
N PRO A 4 13.72 -13.26 1.49
CA PRO A 4 13.04 -14.41 0.87
C PRO A 4 11.65 -14.11 0.30
N ASP A 5 10.95 -13.10 0.83
CA ASP A 5 9.57 -12.78 0.43
C ASP A 5 9.48 -11.94 -0.85
N VAL A 6 10.59 -11.36 -1.32
CA VAL A 6 10.62 -10.39 -2.43
C VAL A 6 9.96 -10.94 -3.69
N SER A 7 10.21 -12.22 -4.02
CA SER A 7 9.64 -12.84 -5.22
C SER A 7 8.12 -12.90 -5.18
N GLU A 8 7.54 -13.27 -4.04
CA GLU A 8 6.08 -13.35 -3.88
C GLU A 8 5.44 -11.96 -3.79
N ALA A 9 6.08 -11.02 -3.09
CA ALA A 9 5.67 -9.62 -3.06
C ALA A 9 5.66 -9.02 -4.48
N PHE A 10 6.71 -9.27 -5.26
CA PHE A 10 6.80 -8.82 -6.64
C PHE A 10 5.69 -9.38 -7.51
N LYS A 11 5.38 -10.69 -7.43
CA LYS A 11 4.30 -11.31 -8.19
C LYS A 11 2.95 -10.66 -7.88
N MET A 12 2.61 -10.50 -6.60
CA MET A 12 1.33 -9.92 -6.20
C MET A 12 1.19 -8.45 -6.59
N LEU A 13 2.21 -7.66 -6.33
CA LEU A 13 2.18 -6.23 -6.65
C LEU A 13 2.25 -5.96 -8.15
N SER A 14 3.02 -6.74 -8.92
CA SER A 14 3.05 -6.60 -10.37
C SER A 14 1.70 -6.93 -11.02
N ALA A 15 0.99 -7.93 -10.52
CA ALA A 15 -0.37 -8.24 -10.95
C ALA A 15 -1.34 -7.09 -10.63
N PHE A 16 -1.28 -6.51 -9.42
CA PHE A 16 -2.08 -5.35 -9.05
C PHE A 16 -1.79 -4.14 -9.94
N LEU A 17 -0.53 -3.73 -10.08
CA LEU A 17 -0.13 -2.55 -10.86
C LEU A 17 -0.43 -2.67 -12.36
N SER A 18 -0.51 -3.89 -12.90
CA SER A 18 -0.82 -4.12 -14.31
C SER A 18 -2.29 -4.37 -14.62
N GLN A 19 -3.14 -4.65 -13.63
CA GLN A 19 -4.51 -5.08 -13.84
C GLN A 19 -5.56 -4.20 -13.13
N ASP A 20 -5.17 -3.42 -12.13
CA ASP A 20 -6.10 -2.56 -11.41
C ASP A 20 -6.48 -1.33 -12.27
N GLU A 21 -7.75 -1.26 -12.68
CA GLU A 21 -8.26 -0.19 -13.55
C GLU A 21 -8.15 1.20 -12.92
N HIS A 22 -8.34 1.30 -11.61
CA HIS A 22 -8.28 2.57 -10.89
C HIS A 22 -6.84 3.06 -10.76
N TYR A 23 -5.89 2.15 -10.53
CA TYR A 23 -4.48 2.47 -10.54
C TYR A 23 -4.04 2.93 -11.95
N LEU A 24 -4.35 2.17 -12.98
CA LEU A 24 -3.97 2.46 -14.37
C LEU A 24 -4.52 3.81 -14.84
N ALA A 25 -5.71 4.21 -14.39
CA ALA A 25 -6.29 5.51 -14.71
C ALA A 25 -5.45 6.70 -14.18
N SER A 26 -4.66 6.48 -13.15
CA SER A 26 -3.85 7.53 -12.49
C SER A 26 -2.33 7.38 -12.71
N SER A 27 -1.88 6.24 -13.24
CA SER A 27 -0.45 5.87 -13.27
C SER A 27 0.44 6.85 -14.03
N GLN A 28 -0.06 7.47 -15.11
CA GLN A 28 0.70 8.47 -15.87
C GLN A 28 1.00 9.73 -15.04
N ALA A 29 0.08 10.13 -14.16
CA ALA A 29 0.27 11.27 -13.28
C ALA A 29 1.29 10.99 -12.15
N TYR A 30 1.54 9.72 -11.85
CA TYR A 30 2.52 9.31 -10.83
C TYR A 30 3.95 9.17 -11.37
N GLY A 31 4.15 9.21 -12.69
CA GLY A 31 5.45 8.95 -13.29
C GLY A 31 5.86 7.46 -13.17
N ASP A 32 4.90 6.57 -13.36
CA ASP A 32 5.09 5.13 -13.23
C ASP A 32 6.22 4.62 -14.13
N ARG A 33 7.13 3.85 -13.56
CA ARG A 33 8.25 3.17 -14.22
C ARG A 33 7.99 1.67 -14.43
N GLY A 34 6.77 1.21 -14.20
CA GLY A 34 6.37 -0.17 -14.38
C GLY A 34 7.13 -1.14 -13.48
N ILE A 35 7.40 -2.34 -14.01
CA ILE A 35 8.06 -3.45 -13.30
C ILE A 35 9.43 -3.06 -12.72
N GLN A 36 10.20 -2.23 -13.44
CA GLN A 36 11.50 -1.78 -12.93
C GLN A 36 11.33 -0.91 -11.69
N GLY A 37 10.37 0.01 -11.70
CA GLY A 37 10.08 0.84 -10.52
C GLY A 37 9.63 0.01 -9.32
N LEU A 38 8.80 -1.01 -9.54
CA LEU A 38 8.38 -1.93 -8.48
C LEU A 38 9.57 -2.69 -7.88
N ASN A 39 10.43 -3.24 -8.73
CA ASN A 39 11.63 -3.95 -8.26
C ASN A 39 12.52 -3.05 -7.39
N ASP A 40 12.82 -1.85 -7.88
CA ASP A 40 13.62 -0.87 -7.14
C ASP A 40 12.97 -0.52 -5.78
N ALA A 41 11.64 -0.36 -5.74
CA ALA A 41 10.91 -0.06 -4.51
C ALA A 41 10.98 -1.18 -3.47
N LEU A 42 10.88 -2.45 -3.88
CA LEU A 42 10.97 -3.58 -2.96
C LEU A 42 12.35 -3.66 -2.29
N TYR A 43 13.43 -3.43 -3.05
CA TYR A 43 14.77 -3.37 -2.48
C TYR A 43 14.96 -2.14 -1.59
N LEU A 44 14.38 -0.99 -1.96
CA LEU A 44 14.42 0.21 -1.13
C LEU A 44 13.81 -0.03 0.25
N PHE A 45 12.68 -0.75 0.35
CA PHE A 45 12.10 -1.13 1.65
C PHE A 45 12.95 -2.11 2.45
N LEU A 46 13.73 -2.98 1.80
CA LEU A 46 14.65 -3.88 2.51
C LEU A 46 15.86 -3.14 3.08
N GLU A 47 16.39 -2.19 2.32
CA GLU A 47 17.57 -1.42 2.68
C GLU A 47 17.25 -0.29 3.69
N HIS A 48 16.01 0.24 3.63
CA HIS A 48 15.56 1.37 4.42
C HIS A 48 14.24 1.07 5.17
N PRO A 49 14.27 0.23 6.20
CA PRO A 49 13.06 -0.12 6.97
C PRO A 49 12.45 1.07 7.72
N ASP A 50 13.17 2.16 7.87
CA ASP A 50 12.71 3.44 8.40
C ASP A 50 11.77 4.20 7.45
N LEU A 51 11.77 3.89 6.15
CA LEU A 51 10.85 4.48 5.18
C LEU A 51 9.48 3.79 5.17
N GLY A 52 9.42 2.54 5.55
CA GLY A 52 8.20 1.74 5.53
C GLY A 52 8.48 0.26 5.33
N PHE A 53 7.44 -0.47 4.96
CA PHE A 53 7.54 -1.92 4.74
C PHE A 53 6.41 -2.47 3.89
N VAL A 54 6.58 -3.67 3.41
CA VAL A 54 5.53 -4.46 2.76
C VAL A 54 4.95 -5.44 3.78
N TRP A 55 3.63 -5.37 4.01
CA TRP A 55 2.87 -6.22 4.94
C TRP A 55 2.15 -7.30 4.17
N MET A 56 2.31 -8.56 4.58
CA MET A 56 1.83 -9.71 3.81
C MET A 56 1.04 -10.67 4.70
N ALA A 57 -0.07 -11.17 4.18
CA ALA A 57 -0.85 -12.25 4.77
C ALA A 57 -0.56 -13.55 4.02
N TYR A 58 -0.37 -14.63 4.76
CA TYR A 58 -0.10 -15.96 4.24
C TYR A 58 -1.23 -16.92 4.60
N ASP A 59 -1.49 -17.86 3.72
CA ASP A 59 -2.28 -19.06 3.98
C ASP A 59 -1.45 -20.32 3.62
N ASP A 60 -2.10 -21.48 3.59
CA ASP A 60 -1.43 -22.76 3.29
C ASP A 60 -0.87 -22.82 1.85
N ASP A 61 -1.39 -21.99 0.94
CA ASP A 61 -1.00 -21.92 -0.47
C ASP A 61 0.00 -20.78 -0.77
N GLY A 62 0.43 -20.02 0.24
CA GLY A 62 1.38 -18.93 0.11
C GLY A 62 0.78 -17.55 0.42
N VAL A 63 1.21 -16.49 -0.31
CA VAL A 63 0.74 -15.15 -0.08
C VAL A 63 -0.69 -14.96 -0.55
N ALA A 64 -1.60 -14.63 0.36
CA ALA A 64 -3.02 -14.41 0.11
C ALA A 64 -3.39 -12.92 0.00
N GLY A 65 -2.64 -12.06 0.67
CA GLY A 65 -2.88 -10.61 0.65
C GLY A 65 -1.60 -9.81 0.90
N ILE A 66 -1.58 -8.57 0.43
CA ILE A 66 -0.42 -7.69 0.52
C ILE A 66 -0.86 -6.23 0.61
N CYS A 67 -0.08 -5.41 1.29
CA CYS A 67 -0.16 -3.96 1.20
C CYS A 67 1.20 -3.31 1.48
N VAL A 68 1.35 -2.07 1.06
CA VAL A 68 2.56 -1.29 1.22
C VAL A 68 2.32 -0.17 2.23
N ILE A 69 3.25 0.01 3.16
CA ILE A 69 3.23 1.05 4.18
C ILE A 69 4.43 1.96 3.99
N CYS A 70 4.17 3.28 3.94
CA CYS A 70 5.21 4.29 3.97
C CYS A 70 5.02 5.17 5.22
N TYR A 71 6.09 5.44 5.94
CA TYR A 71 6.05 6.32 7.11
C TYR A 71 6.14 7.80 6.71
N ALA A 72 5.48 8.62 7.49
CA ALA A 72 5.59 10.07 7.43
C ALA A 72 5.54 10.66 8.84
N VAL A 73 6.01 11.89 8.98
CA VAL A 73 5.89 12.66 10.22
C VAL A 73 4.73 13.64 10.09
N SER A 74 3.79 13.56 11.02
CA SER A 74 2.72 14.55 11.13
C SER A 74 3.16 15.68 12.07
N THR A 75 3.29 16.89 11.55
CA THR A 75 3.64 18.06 12.36
C THR A 75 2.53 18.44 13.35
N SER A 76 1.28 18.21 13.00
CA SER A 76 0.13 18.48 13.88
C SER A 76 -0.01 17.46 15.00
N MET A 77 0.42 16.21 14.76
CA MET A 77 0.38 15.15 15.77
C MET A 77 1.67 15.07 16.58
N GLY A 78 2.78 15.59 16.05
CA GLY A 78 4.12 15.40 16.63
C GLY A 78 4.55 13.92 16.68
N ALA A 79 4.08 13.10 15.72
CA ALA A 79 4.23 11.65 15.74
C ALA A 79 4.33 11.06 14.32
N LEU A 80 4.73 9.79 14.24
CA LEU A 80 4.65 9.02 13.00
C LEU A 80 3.20 8.75 12.61
N VAL A 81 2.96 8.84 11.31
CA VAL A 81 1.76 8.39 10.62
C VAL A 81 2.18 7.46 9.49
N ALA A 82 1.27 6.61 9.05
CA ALA A 82 1.50 5.68 7.96
C ALA A 82 0.63 6.03 6.76
N LYS A 83 1.18 5.91 5.57
CA LYS A 83 0.44 5.90 4.31
C LYS A 83 0.28 4.45 3.86
N LEU A 84 -0.95 4.04 3.62
CA LEU A 84 -1.31 2.71 3.14
C LEU A 84 -1.51 2.76 1.62
N ASP A 85 -0.72 2.01 0.90
CA ASP A 85 -0.77 1.90 -0.56
C ASP A 85 -0.92 0.44 -1.01
N ASP A 86 -1.33 0.27 -2.27
CA ASP A 86 -1.27 -0.98 -3.04
C ASP A 86 -1.88 -2.20 -2.33
N VAL A 87 -3.04 -2.02 -1.69
CA VAL A 87 -3.74 -3.10 -0.99
C VAL A 87 -4.32 -4.07 -2.02
N SER A 88 -3.87 -5.32 -1.98
CA SER A 88 -4.33 -6.36 -2.90
C SER A 88 -4.56 -7.69 -2.18
N VAL A 89 -5.60 -8.39 -2.60
CA VAL A 89 -5.90 -9.77 -2.21
C VAL A 89 -5.88 -10.63 -3.46
N LYS A 90 -5.34 -11.85 -3.34
CA LYS A 90 -5.30 -12.84 -4.42
C LYS A 90 -6.67 -12.96 -5.07
N ALA A 91 -6.73 -12.93 -6.41
CA ALA A 91 -7.97 -12.74 -7.15
C ALA A 91 -9.03 -13.80 -6.86
N ASP A 92 -8.62 -15.07 -6.72
CA ASP A 92 -9.46 -16.22 -6.43
C ASP A 92 -9.87 -16.34 -4.94
N ARG A 93 -9.33 -15.46 -4.08
CA ARG A 93 -9.58 -15.42 -2.63
C ARG A 93 -10.30 -14.14 -2.17
N ARG A 94 -10.74 -13.33 -3.11
CA ARG A 94 -11.51 -12.11 -2.80
C ARG A 94 -12.88 -12.47 -2.22
N GLY A 95 -13.37 -11.63 -1.29
CA GLY A 95 -14.65 -11.85 -0.62
C GLY A 95 -14.56 -12.79 0.60
N GLU A 96 -13.41 -13.39 0.90
CA GLU A 96 -13.20 -14.28 2.05
C GLU A 96 -12.78 -13.56 3.34
N GLY A 97 -12.73 -12.23 3.33
CA GLY A 97 -12.35 -11.44 4.50
C GLY A 97 -10.85 -11.26 4.72
N ILE A 98 -10.00 -11.73 3.80
CA ILE A 98 -8.53 -11.64 3.90
C ILE A 98 -8.07 -10.19 4.03
N GLY A 99 -8.61 -9.28 3.21
CA GLY A 99 -8.29 -7.85 3.29
C GLY A 99 -8.63 -7.25 4.66
N THR A 100 -9.75 -7.65 5.24
CA THR A 100 -10.15 -7.21 6.58
C THR A 100 -9.17 -7.68 7.65
N VAL A 101 -8.76 -8.95 7.62
CA VAL A 101 -7.79 -9.52 8.55
C VAL A 101 -6.43 -8.85 8.38
N LEU A 102 -5.98 -8.67 7.13
CA LEU A 102 -4.72 -8.00 6.78
C LEU A 102 -4.63 -6.59 7.42
N ILE A 103 -5.67 -5.77 7.22
CA ILE A 103 -5.68 -4.39 7.74
C ILE A 103 -5.86 -4.33 9.26
N LYS A 104 -6.65 -5.23 9.85
CA LYS A 104 -6.78 -5.29 11.31
C LYS A 104 -5.45 -5.64 11.99
N ALA A 105 -4.76 -6.68 11.50
CA ALA A 105 -3.45 -7.06 12.03
C ALA A 105 -2.40 -5.96 11.81
N LEU A 106 -2.44 -5.28 10.66
CA LEU A 106 -1.60 -4.12 10.39
C LEU A 106 -1.84 -2.99 11.40
N LYS A 107 -3.09 -2.66 11.72
CA LYS A 107 -3.43 -1.62 12.70
C LYS A 107 -2.87 -1.97 14.08
N GLU A 108 -2.96 -3.23 14.49
CA GLU A 108 -2.38 -3.69 15.76
C GLU A 108 -0.85 -3.55 15.78
N GLN A 109 -0.19 -3.89 14.67
CA GLN A 109 1.27 -3.75 14.54
C GLN A 109 1.68 -2.28 14.61
N LEU A 110 1.04 -1.41 13.84
CA LEU A 110 1.35 0.02 13.82
C LEU A 110 1.07 0.70 15.18
N THR A 111 0.07 0.22 15.92
CA THR A 111 -0.19 0.68 17.29
C THR A 111 0.99 0.36 18.22
N LYS A 112 1.59 -0.84 18.11
CA LYS A 112 2.79 -1.21 18.89
C LYS A 112 3.99 -0.34 18.54
N GLU A 113 4.06 0.17 17.32
CA GLU A 113 5.11 1.06 16.84
C GLU A 113 4.82 2.55 17.13
N SER A 114 3.75 2.85 17.87
CA SER A 114 3.32 4.21 18.21
C SER A 114 2.97 5.08 16.99
N VAL A 115 2.56 4.44 15.89
CA VAL A 115 1.98 5.15 14.74
C VAL A 115 0.55 5.57 15.08
N THR A 116 0.24 6.84 14.88
CA THR A 116 -0.98 7.47 15.40
C THR A 116 -2.11 7.58 14.39
N ARG A 117 -1.83 7.43 13.08
CA ARG A 117 -2.81 7.51 12.01
C ARG A 117 -2.36 6.72 10.80
N ILE A 118 -3.33 6.16 10.08
CA ILE A 118 -3.12 5.57 8.75
C ILE A 118 -3.95 6.36 7.75
N ASP A 119 -3.29 6.88 6.73
CA ASP A 119 -3.92 7.56 5.60
C ASP A 119 -3.97 6.62 4.40
N VAL A 120 -5.09 6.59 3.67
CA VAL A 120 -5.25 5.82 2.44
C VAL A 120 -5.86 6.71 1.36
N ALA A 121 -5.35 6.61 0.14
CA ALA A 121 -5.97 7.24 -1.02
C ALA A 121 -6.91 6.23 -1.70
N VAL A 122 -8.14 6.64 -1.94
CA VAL A 122 -9.16 5.85 -2.64
C VAL A 122 -9.57 6.58 -3.90
N HIS A 123 -9.55 5.89 -5.04
CA HIS A 123 -9.98 6.49 -6.29
C HIS A 123 -11.46 6.89 -6.20
N LEU A 124 -11.81 8.08 -6.68
CA LEU A 124 -13.17 8.62 -6.58
C LEU A 124 -14.24 7.71 -7.21
N GLN A 125 -13.88 6.95 -8.23
CA GLN A 125 -14.77 6.02 -8.93
C GLN A 125 -14.71 4.58 -8.37
N ASN A 126 -14.12 4.39 -7.17
CA ASN A 126 -14.04 3.09 -6.50
C ASN A 126 -14.85 3.08 -5.19
N PRO A 127 -16.19 3.05 -5.26
CA PRO A 127 -17.05 3.06 -4.07
C PRO A 127 -16.89 1.80 -3.21
N GLU A 128 -16.49 0.67 -3.80
CA GLU A 128 -16.28 -0.59 -3.07
C GLU A 128 -15.07 -0.48 -2.13
N ALA A 129 -13.96 0.06 -2.62
CA ALA A 129 -12.78 0.31 -1.78
C ALA A 129 -13.11 1.32 -0.68
N ARG A 130 -13.84 2.39 -0.99
CA ARG A 130 -14.29 3.36 0.00
C ARG A 130 -15.11 2.70 1.10
N ALA A 131 -16.13 1.92 0.75
CA ALA A 131 -16.98 1.20 1.71
C ALA A 131 -16.16 0.20 2.56
N PHE A 132 -15.18 -0.46 1.95
CA PHE A 132 -14.27 -1.37 2.65
C PHE A 132 -13.48 -0.63 3.75
N TYR A 133 -12.86 0.50 3.44
CA TYR A 133 -12.10 1.27 4.43
C TYR A 133 -13.00 1.92 5.49
N GLU A 134 -14.17 2.44 5.12
CA GLU A 134 -15.12 3.01 6.07
C GLU A 134 -15.57 1.96 7.11
N ARG A 135 -15.82 0.70 6.71
CA ARG A 135 -16.10 -0.41 7.65
C ARG A 135 -14.96 -0.71 8.62
N LEU A 136 -13.73 -0.37 8.24
CA LEU A 136 -12.53 -0.53 9.08
C LEU A 136 -12.21 0.72 9.92
N GLY A 137 -13.09 1.72 9.91
CA GLY A 137 -12.98 2.93 10.73
C GLY A 137 -12.21 4.08 10.08
N PHE A 138 -11.92 4.00 8.78
CA PHE A 138 -11.40 5.14 8.04
C PHE A 138 -12.50 6.15 7.76
N GLN A 139 -12.16 7.44 7.77
CA GLN A 139 -13.10 8.53 7.52
C GLN A 139 -12.56 9.45 6.43
N PRO A 140 -13.42 10.05 5.59
CA PRO A 140 -12.97 10.98 4.57
C PRO A 140 -12.41 12.25 5.20
N LEU A 141 -11.28 12.73 4.66
CA LEU A 141 -10.61 13.95 5.12
C LEU A 141 -11.06 15.21 4.37
N ASN A 142 -11.93 15.10 3.37
CA ASN A 142 -12.33 16.20 2.48
C ASN A 142 -11.14 16.90 1.80
N GLU A 143 -10.14 16.13 1.44
CA GLU A 143 -8.92 16.58 0.76
C GLU A 143 -8.84 15.97 -0.63
N GLU A 144 -8.21 16.68 -1.55
CA GLU A 144 -7.85 16.18 -2.87
C GLU A 144 -6.35 15.94 -2.93
N ARG A 145 -5.95 14.82 -3.53
CA ARG A 145 -4.55 14.48 -3.73
C ARG A 145 -4.07 14.95 -5.09
N LEU A 146 -3.03 15.75 -5.12
CA LEU A 146 -2.35 16.23 -6.33
C LEU A 146 -0.94 15.62 -6.40
N ALA A 147 -0.45 15.34 -7.61
CA ALA A 147 0.89 14.84 -7.85
C ALA A 147 1.64 15.75 -8.83
N CYS A 148 2.93 15.97 -8.55
CA CYS A 148 3.85 16.64 -9.46
C CYS A 148 5.09 15.74 -9.62
N VAL A 149 5.33 15.27 -10.83
CA VAL A 149 6.50 14.43 -11.12
C VAL A 149 7.75 15.30 -11.15
N ILE A 150 8.71 14.97 -10.30
CA ILE A 150 10.03 15.63 -10.29
C ILE A 150 10.93 14.93 -11.29
N LYS A 151 11.33 15.63 -12.35
CA LYS A 151 12.32 15.10 -13.29
C LYS A 151 13.69 15.15 -12.62
N THR A 152 14.25 14.00 -12.31
CA THR A 152 15.68 13.90 -11.96
C THR A 152 16.50 14.18 -13.22
N LYS A 153 17.55 15.00 -13.08
CA LYS A 153 18.51 15.14 -14.20
C LYS A 153 19.10 13.76 -14.43
N GLU A 154 18.91 13.23 -15.64
CA GLU A 154 19.68 12.08 -16.10
C GLU A 154 21.16 12.48 -16.03
N ASN A 155 21.92 11.72 -15.25
CA ASN A 155 23.38 11.81 -15.26
C ASN A 155 23.93 11.09 -16.48
#